data_dd6ef91560d06a579ef64f272250d347
#
_entry.id   dd6ef91560d06a579ef64f272250d347
#
_cell.length_a   1.000
_cell.length_b   1.000
_cell.length_c   1.000
_cell.angle_alpha   90.00
_cell.angle_beta   90.00
_cell.angle_gamma   90.00
#
_symmetry.space_group_name_H-M   'P 1'
#
loop_
_entity.id
_entity.type
_entity.pdbx_description
1 polymer ?
#
loop_
_entity_poly.entity_id
_entity_poly.type
_entity_poly.pdbx_seq_one_letter_code
_entity_poly.pdbx_strand_id
1 'polypeptide(L)'
;AGFETQITYQPVKAPAALPVRPPILCAGCMHRTAMYAMKKVFRDGIFPSDIGCYTLGIQLGTVDTTICMGASITVAAGMSLAGETRDIVCTIGDSTFLHTGIQGLINAVYNGANITVVILDNRITAMTGHQPNPTTGLTACGVATPAVSIEAVCRASGATFVETGSPNDLVTFIDVLKSARSLKGVKVIIARQPCVISEKRAKIVRGHYTVHQDLCIGCKACIKFGCP
;
A
#
# COMPACT_ATOMS: atom_id res chain seq x y z
N ALA A 1 6.01 -34.90 31.96
CA ALA A 1 4.56 -35.09 32.00
C ALA A 1 4.01 -34.71 30.61
N GLY A 2 3.66 -35.69 29.78
CA GLY A 2 3.05 -35.46 28.46
C GLY A 2 1.59 -35.13 28.65
N PHE A 3 1.18 -34.02 28.07
CA PHE A 3 -0.25 -33.70 27.89
C PHE A 3 -0.73 -34.43 26.64
N GLU A 4 -1.36 -35.58 26.75
CA GLU A 4 -2.17 -36.16 25.71
C GLU A 4 -3.54 -35.46 25.71
N THR A 5 -3.68 -34.42 24.90
CA THR A 5 -5.00 -33.90 24.56
C THR A 5 -5.56 -34.74 23.41
N GLN A 6 -6.48 -35.65 23.69
CA GLN A 6 -7.33 -36.25 22.67
C GLN A 6 -8.30 -35.18 22.15
N ILE A 7 -7.90 -34.45 21.09
CA ILE A 7 -8.82 -33.58 20.36
C ILE A 7 -9.64 -34.51 19.45
N THR A 8 -10.83 -34.86 19.85
CA THR A 8 -11.81 -35.50 18.96
C THR A 8 -12.37 -34.47 17.99
N TYR A 9 -11.74 -34.36 16.83
CA TYR A 9 -12.21 -33.50 15.76
C TYR A 9 -13.42 -34.18 15.08
N GLN A 10 -14.61 -33.60 15.26
CA GLN A 10 -15.77 -33.96 14.45
C GLN A 10 -15.82 -33.03 13.23
N PRO A 11 -15.63 -33.54 12.01
CA PRO A 11 -15.72 -32.73 10.81
C PRO A 11 -17.14 -32.18 10.65
N VAL A 12 -17.27 -30.86 10.71
CA VAL A 12 -18.54 -30.19 10.41
C VAL A 12 -18.75 -30.23 8.91
N LYS A 13 -19.86 -30.80 8.45
CA LYS A 13 -20.21 -30.84 7.03
C LYS A 13 -20.43 -29.40 6.53
N ALA A 14 -19.53 -28.92 5.68
CA ALA A 14 -19.69 -27.60 5.06
C ALA A 14 -21.00 -27.55 4.22
N PRO A 15 -21.73 -26.43 4.21
CA PRO A 15 -22.85 -26.23 3.29
C PRO A 15 -22.44 -26.47 1.84
N ALA A 16 -23.35 -27.01 1.02
CA ALA A 16 -23.08 -27.36 -0.37
C ALA A 16 -22.69 -26.16 -1.25
N ALA A 17 -23.08 -24.93 -0.86
CA ALA A 17 -22.67 -23.70 -1.52
C ALA A 17 -22.45 -22.60 -0.47
N LEU A 18 -21.24 -22.10 -0.37
CA LEU A 18 -20.93 -20.89 0.41
C LEU A 18 -20.83 -19.70 -0.55
N PRO A 19 -21.36 -18.51 -0.18
CA PRO A 19 -21.18 -17.33 -0.99
C PRO A 19 -19.69 -16.96 -1.06
N VAL A 20 -19.20 -16.64 -2.25
CA VAL A 20 -17.84 -16.15 -2.43
C VAL A 20 -17.71 -14.79 -1.75
N ARG A 21 -16.80 -14.68 -0.81
CA ARG A 21 -16.49 -13.46 -0.08
C ARG A 21 -15.01 -13.14 -0.24
N PRO A 22 -14.60 -12.52 -1.37
CA PRO A 22 -13.22 -12.13 -1.56
C PRO A 22 -12.81 -11.09 -0.51
N PRO A 23 -11.58 -11.13 -0.01
CA PRO A 23 -11.07 -10.11 0.88
C PRO A 23 -11.02 -8.77 0.15
N ILE A 24 -11.42 -7.69 0.82
CA ILE A 24 -11.45 -6.34 0.27
C ILE A 24 -10.78 -5.35 1.23
N LEU A 25 -10.34 -4.22 0.70
CA LEU A 25 -9.86 -3.10 1.51
C LEU A 25 -10.98 -2.55 2.40
N CYS A 26 -10.62 -2.14 3.62
CA CYS A 26 -11.56 -1.56 4.57
C CYS A 26 -12.25 -0.32 4.00
N ALA A 27 -13.47 -0.01 4.52
CA ALA A 27 -14.14 1.25 4.24
C ALA A 27 -13.27 2.42 4.74
N GLY A 28 -13.05 3.44 3.89
CA GLY A 28 -12.19 4.59 4.21
C GLY A 28 -10.68 4.30 4.21
N CYS A 29 -10.25 3.13 3.76
CA CYS A 29 -8.84 2.78 3.68
C CYS A 29 -8.08 3.68 2.69
N MET A 30 -6.99 4.28 3.14
CA MET A 30 -6.14 5.16 2.32
C MET A 30 -5.52 4.48 1.10
N HIS A 31 -5.28 3.17 1.17
CA HIS A 31 -4.75 2.40 0.05
C HIS A 31 -5.67 2.49 -1.18
N ARG A 32 -6.98 2.50 -0.97
CA ARG A 32 -7.97 2.60 -2.05
C ARG A 32 -7.82 3.91 -2.83
N THR A 33 -7.70 5.03 -2.11
CA THR A 33 -7.54 6.35 -2.72
C THR A 33 -6.19 6.49 -3.41
N ALA A 34 -5.11 6.00 -2.78
CA ALA A 34 -3.78 5.98 -3.38
C ALA A 34 -3.77 5.19 -4.70
N MET A 35 -4.36 3.99 -4.71
CA MET A 35 -4.46 3.14 -5.90
C MET A 35 -5.28 3.76 -7.01
N TYR A 36 -6.39 4.42 -6.67
CA TYR A 36 -7.16 5.17 -7.65
C TYR A 36 -6.33 6.28 -8.29
N ALA A 37 -5.62 7.07 -7.50
CA ALA A 37 -4.76 8.13 -7.99
C ALA A 37 -3.66 7.57 -8.91
N MET A 38 -3.01 6.47 -8.51
CA MET A 38 -2.01 5.78 -9.31
C MET A 38 -2.60 5.34 -10.67
N LYS A 39 -3.73 4.63 -10.67
CA LYS A 39 -4.35 4.16 -11.92
C LYS A 39 -4.83 5.31 -12.81
N LYS A 40 -5.24 6.43 -12.22
CA LYS A 40 -5.63 7.63 -12.95
C LYS A 40 -4.45 8.31 -13.67
N VAL A 41 -3.28 8.35 -13.02
CA VAL A 41 -2.07 8.99 -13.57
C VAL A 41 -1.30 8.05 -14.50
N PHE A 42 -1.18 6.78 -14.15
CA PHE A 42 -0.39 5.77 -14.86
C PHE A 42 -1.30 4.70 -15.49
N ARG A 43 -2.18 5.11 -16.42
CA ARG A 43 -3.24 4.25 -16.98
C ARG A 43 -2.73 2.92 -17.51
N ASP A 44 -1.64 2.97 -18.27
CA ASP A 44 -1.03 1.82 -18.96
C ASP A 44 0.24 1.33 -18.24
N GLY A 45 0.44 1.80 -17.00
CA GLY A 45 1.58 1.43 -16.18
C GLY A 45 1.53 -0.02 -15.71
N ILE A 46 2.70 -0.52 -15.33
CA ILE A 46 2.87 -1.80 -14.66
C ILE A 46 3.01 -1.55 -13.16
N PHE A 47 2.33 -2.36 -12.37
CA PHE A 47 2.22 -2.20 -10.93
C PHE A 47 2.78 -3.41 -10.16
N PRO A 48 4.11 -3.57 -10.06
CA PRO A 48 4.70 -4.52 -9.13
C PRO A 48 4.32 -4.15 -7.70
N SER A 49 3.86 -5.11 -6.92
CA SER A 49 3.43 -4.88 -5.55
C SER A 49 4.07 -5.86 -4.59
N ASP A 50 4.05 -5.49 -3.35
CA ASP A 50 4.47 -6.32 -2.23
C ASP A 50 3.28 -6.96 -1.52
N ILE A 51 3.53 -7.64 -0.41
CA ILE A 51 2.51 -8.32 0.39
C ILE A 51 2.14 -7.47 1.60
N GLY A 52 0.87 -7.16 1.71
CA GLY A 52 0.26 -6.35 2.77
C GLY A 52 -1.21 -6.09 2.44
N CYS A 53 -1.89 -5.24 3.21
CA CYS A 53 -3.28 -4.84 2.91
C CYS A 53 -3.44 -4.34 1.46
N TYR A 54 -2.42 -3.69 0.93
CA TYR A 54 -2.42 -3.15 -0.43
C TYR A 54 -2.38 -4.21 -1.53
N THR A 55 -2.02 -5.48 -1.24
CA THR A 55 -2.17 -6.59 -2.19
C THR A 55 -3.62 -6.74 -2.65
N LEU A 56 -4.59 -6.33 -1.81
CA LEU A 56 -6.00 -6.33 -2.16
C LEU A 56 -6.35 -5.33 -3.28
N GLY A 57 -5.41 -4.48 -3.67
CA GLY A 57 -5.48 -3.64 -4.86
C GLY A 57 -5.51 -4.41 -6.19
N ILE A 58 -5.29 -5.72 -6.19
CA ILE A 58 -5.47 -6.58 -7.37
C ILE A 58 -6.85 -6.41 -7.98
N GLN A 59 -7.87 -6.24 -7.14
CA GLN A 59 -9.25 -6.01 -7.60
C GLN A 59 -9.47 -4.63 -8.23
N LEU A 60 -8.53 -3.69 -7.99
CA LEU A 60 -8.55 -2.34 -8.53
C LEU A 60 -7.63 -2.18 -9.76
N GLY A 61 -6.97 -3.26 -10.19
CA GLY A 61 -6.04 -3.28 -11.32
C GLY A 61 -4.75 -2.49 -11.06
N THR A 62 -4.28 -2.49 -9.81
CA THR A 62 -3.05 -1.80 -9.37
C THR A 62 -2.04 -2.75 -8.73
N VAL A 63 -2.16 -4.04 -9.02
CA VAL A 63 -1.23 -5.10 -8.63
C VAL A 63 -1.12 -6.07 -9.79
N ASP A 64 -0.01 -6.05 -10.50
CA ASP A 64 0.26 -6.96 -11.62
C ASP A 64 1.16 -8.12 -11.20
N THR A 65 2.06 -7.90 -10.25
CA THR A 65 2.92 -8.95 -9.70
C THR A 65 3.01 -8.84 -8.18
N THR A 66 3.05 -9.98 -7.51
CA THR A 66 3.31 -10.11 -6.07
C THR A 66 4.09 -11.39 -5.85
N ILE A 67 5.31 -11.31 -5.30
CA ILE A 67 6.20 -12.46 -5.11
C ILE A 67 6.43 -12.70 -3.61
N CYS A 68 7.11 -11.79 -2.94
CA CYS A 68 7.40 -11.87 -1.51
C CYS A 68 7.59 -10.46 -0.93
N MET A 69 7.57 -10.35 0.40
CA MET A 69 7.78 -9.06 1.08
C MET A 69 9.17 -8.48 0.74
N GLY A 70 9.20 -7.23 0.27
CA GLY A 70 10.40 -6.50 -0.16
C GLY A 70 10.73 -6.62 -1.64
N ALA A 71 10.09 -7.53 -2.40
CA ALA A 71 10.44 -7.76 -3.79
C ALA A 71 9.91 -6.72 -4.78
N SER A 72 8.91 -5.91 -4.42
CA SER A 72 8.27 -5.00 -5.39
C SER A 72 9.25 -4.03 -6.05
N ILE A 73 10.15 -3.44 -5.27
CA ILE A 73 11.15 -2.48 -5.78
C ILE A 73 12.17 -3.16 -6.69
N THR A 74 12.66 -4.35 -6.31
CA THR A 74 13.64 -5.09 -7.10
C THR A 74 13.05 -5.64 -8.38
N VAL A 75 11.80 -6.10 -8.36
CA VAL A 75 11.04 -6.52 -9.56
C VAL A 75 10.85 -5.32 -10.49
N ALA A 76 10.43 -4.16 -9.96
CA ALA A 76 10.29 -2.94 -10.74
C ALA A 76 11.61 -2.49 -11.36
N ALA A 77 12.70 -2.51 -10.59
CA ALA A 77 14.03 -2.18 -11.10
C ALA A 77 14.48 -3.15 -12.20
N GLY A 78 14.26 -4.46 -12.00
CA GLY A 78 14.57 -5.48 -13.02
C GLY A 78 13.80 -5.25 -14.31
N MET A 79 12.50 -4.94 -14.26
CA MET A 79 11.70 -4.61 -15.44
C MET A 79 12.25 -3.38 -16.17
N SER A 80 12.59 -2.32 -15.42
CA SER A 80 13.17 -1.10 -15.99
C SER A 80 14.50 -1.37 -16.70
N LEU A 81 15.39 -2.13 -16.06
CA LEU A 81 16.72 -2.46 -16.61
C LEU A 81 16.64 -3.45 -17.78
N ALA A 82 15.59 -4.26 -17.85
CA ALA A 82 15.31 -5.14 -18.98
C ALA A 82 14.70 -4.41 -20.19
N GLY A 83 14.51 -3.09 -20.11
CA GLY A 83 14.06 -2.27 -21.23
C GLY A 83 12.54 -2.07 -21.32
N GLU A 84 11.77 -2.32 -20.25
CA GLU A 84 10.36 -1.96 -20.25
C GLU A 84 10.20 -0.44 -20.40
N THR A 85 9.34 -0.02 -21.32
CA THR A 85 9.16 1.38 -21.71
C THR A 85 7.93 2.04 -21.07
N ARG A 86 7.00 1.25 -20.55
CA ARG A 86 5.84 1.75 -19.83
C ARG A 86 6.24 2.32 -18.47
N ASP A 87 5.37 3.12 -17.89
CA ASP A 87 5.55 3.57 -16.51
C ASP A 87 5.55 2.35 -15.56
N ILE A 88 6.58 2.22 -14.74
CA ILE A 88 6.67 1.17 -13.72
C ILE A 88 6.46 1.83 -12.36
N VAL A 89 5.38 1.45 -11.67
CA VAL A 89 4.98 2.05 -10.40
C VAL A 89 4.80 0.94 -9.36
N CYS A 90 5.80 0.75 -8.52
CA CYS A 90 5.72 -0.29 -7.50
C CYS A 90 5.16 0.23 -6.17
N THR A 91 4.46 -0.65 -5.45
CA THR A 91 3.92 -0.35 -4.13
C THR A 91 4.56 -1.21 -3.05
N ILE A 92 4.83 -0.59 -1.90
CA ILE A 92 5.38 -1.25 -0.71
C ILE A 92 4.82 -0.57 0.55
N GLY A 93 4.54 -1.32 1.60
CA GLY A 93 4.12 -0.77 2.89
C GLY A 93 5.28 -0.17 3.68
N ASP A 94 4.97 0.74 4.62
CA ASP A 94 5.93 1.39 5.51
C ASP A 94 6.78 0.41 6.30
N SER A 95 6.17 -0.58 6.92
CA SER A 95 6.86 -1.63 7.67
C SER A 95 7.77 -2.46 6.77
N THR A 96 7.26 -2.96 5.65
CA THR A 96 8.02 -3.78 4.71
C THR A 96 9.18 -3.01 4.11
N PHE A 97 8.98 -1.72 3.79
CA PHE A 97 10.05 -0.85 3.27
C PHE A 97 11.22 -0.77 4.24
N LEU A 98 10.96 -0.51 5.53
CA LEU A 98 12.03 -0.37 6.53
C LEU A 98 12.70 -1.70 6.90
N HIS A 99 12.01 -2.84 6.72
CA HIS A 99 12.59 -4.15 7.00
C HIS A 99 13.36 -4.75 5.83
N THR A 100 12.86 -4.61 4.59
CA THR A 100 13.41 -5.32 3.43
C THR A 100 13.41 -4.51 2.12
N GLY A 101 12.87 -3.28 2.10
CA GLY A 101 12.76 -2.46 0.88
C GLY A 101 13.94 -1.54 0.63
N ILE A 102 14.68 -1.16 1.67
CA ILE A 102 15.78 -0.17 1.59
C ILE A 102 16.88 -0.66 0.66
N GLN A 103 17.27 -1.92 0.76
CA GLN A 103 18.31 -2.52 -0.08
C GLN A 103 17.89 -2.50 -1.55
N GLY A 104 16.60 -2.79 -1.82
CA GLY A 104 16.03 -2.71 -3.17
C GLY A 104 16.06 -1.29 -3.73
N LEU A 105 15.77 -0.28 -2.89
CA LEU A 105 15.84 1.12 -3.29
C LEU A 105 17.28 1.55 -3.63
N ILE A 106 18.24 1.23 -2.78
CA ILE A 106 19.67 1.52 -3.02
C ILE A 106 20.12 0.87 -4.32
N ASN A 107 19.76 -0.41 -4.52
CA ASN A 107 20.12 -1.15 -5.73
C ASN A 107 19.49 -0.53 -7.00
N ALA A 108 18.24 -0.10 -6.93
CA ALA A 108 17.55 0.54 -8.05
C ALA A 108 18.22 1.88 -8.44
N VAL A 109 18.60 2.69 -7.43
CA VAL A 109 19.33 3.96 -7.64
C VAL A 109 20.72 3.69 -8.24
N TYR A 110 21.46 2.76 -7.64
CA TYR A 110 22.82 2.42 -8.07
C TYR A 110 22.86 1.96 -9.53
N ASN A 111 21.88 1.18 -9.97
CA ASN A 111 21.80 0.68 -11.34
C ASN A 111 21.06 1.61 -12.31
N GLY A 112 20.63 2.80 -11.89
CA GLY A 112 19.99 3.78 -12.76
C GLY A 112 18.60 3.38 -13.25
N ALA A 113 17.83 2.62 -12.47
CA ALA A 113 16.48 2.24 -12.82
C ALA A 113 15.56 3.48 -12.94
N ASN A 114 14.59 3.42 -13.85
CA ASN A 114 13.58 4.46 -14.03
C ASN A 114 12.22 3.97 -13.53
N ILE A 115 11.97 4.12 -12.24
CA ILE A 115 10.78 3.61 -11.56
C ILE A 115 10.16 4.65 -10.63
N THR A 116 8.89 4.50 -10.33
CA THR A 116 8.20 5.24 -9.26
C THR A 116 7.87 4.26 -8.12
N VAL A 117 8.37 4.53 -6.93
CA VAL A 117 8.10 3.76 -5.72
C VAL A 117 7.05 4.50 -4.91
N VAL A 118 5.92 3.87 -4.64
CA VAL A 118 4.87 4.41 -3.77
C VAL A 118 4.90 3.66 -2.45
N ILE A 119 5.41 4.31 -1.41
CA ILE A 119 5.44 3.78 -0.05
C ILE A 119 4.12 4.11 0.62
N LEU A 120 3.34 3.07 0.93
CA LEU A 120 2.03 3.20 1.56
C LEU A 120 2.19 3.25 3.09
N ASP A 121 2.39 4.47 3.61
CA ASP A 121 2.67 4.73 5.02
C ASP A 121 1.36 4.94 5.79
N ASN A 122 0.84 3.85 6.33
CA ASN A 122 -0.35 3.87 7.17
C ASN A 122 -0.03 3.87 8.68
N ARG A 123 1.24 4.07 9.05
CA ARG A 123 1.74 4.16 10.43
C ARG A 123 1.52 2.90 11.27
N ILE A 124 1.36 1.71 10.66
CA ILE A 124 1.13 0.47 11.42
C ILE A 124 1.33 -0.75 10.53
N THR A 125 1.79 -1.86 11.08
CA THR A 125 1.79 -3.17 10.41
C THR A 125 0.41 -3.78 10.55
N ALA A 126 -0.54 -3.39 9.67
CA ALA A 126 -1.97 -3.61 9.90
C ALA A 126 -2.42 -5.05 9.65
N MET A 127 -1.99 -5.67 8.55
CA MET A 127 -2.51 -6.97 8.10
C MET A 127 -2.32 -8.09 9.12
N THR A 128 -1.23 -8.09 9.85
CA THR A 128 -0.87 -9.14 10.82
C THR A 128 -1.35 -8.86 12.24
N GLY A 129 -2.11 -7.79 12.47
CA GLY A 129 -2.71 -7.52 13.77
C GLY A 129 -2.39 -6.13 14.37
N HIS A 130 -1.95 -5.20 13.56
CA HIS A 130 -1.67 -3.81 13.97
C HIS A 130 -0.47 -3.69 14.92
N GLN A 131 0.64 -4.32 14.58
CA GLN A 131 1.90 -4.19 15.31
C GLN A 131 2.55 -2.83 15.03
N PRO A 132 3.22 -2.21 16.05
CA PRO A 132 4.11 -1.09 15.81
C PRO A 132 5.20 -1.45 14.80
N ASN A 133 5.68 -0.43 14.09
CA ASN A 133 6.84 -0.53 13.22
C ASN A 133 7.75 0.69 13.43
N PRO A 134 8.95 0.76 12.86
CA PRO A 134 9.88 1.86 13.15
C PRO A 134 9.36 3.27 12.86
N THR A 135 8.28 3.44 12.09
CA THR A 135 7.68 4.77 11.84
C THR A 135 6.77 5.24 12.97
N THR A 136 6.36 4.35 13.87
CA THR A 136 5.34 4.64 14.90
C THR A 136 5.87 5.43 16.09
N GLY A 137 7.18 5.42 16.32
CA GLY A 137 7.77 5.95 17.56
C GLY A 137 7.54 5.07 18.78
N LEU A 138 7.20 3.80 18.57
CA LEU A 138 7.02 2.78 19.62
C LEU A 138 7.85 1.54 19.30
N THR A 139 8.46 0.96 20.33
CA THR A 139 9.06 -0.37 20.24
C THR A 139 7.99 -1.45 20.14
N ALA A 140 8.38 -2.69 19.84
CA ALA A 140 7.48 -3.84 19.85
C ALA A 140 6.78 -4.07 21.21
N CYS A 141 7.42 -3.62 22.30
CA CYS A 141 6.86 -3.69 23.67
C CYS A 141 6.06 -2.44 24.07
N GLY A 142 5.81 -1.49 23.12
CA GLY A 142 5.03 -0.29 23.38
C GLY A 142 5.79 0.84 24.10
N VAL A 143 7.11 0.75 24.23
CA VAL A 143 7.94 1.80 24.84
C VAL A 143 8.23 2.89 23.80
N ALA A 144 8.13 4.15 24.20
CA ALA A 144 8.44 5.28 23.32
C ALA A 144 9.90 5.26 22.83
N THR A 145 10.10 5.52 21.54
CA THR A 145 11.41 5.52 20.87
C THR A 145 11.38 6.54 19.72
N PRO A 146 12.54 7.06 19.25
CA PRO A 146 12.57 7.89 18.05
C PRO A 146 11.99 7.15 16.83
N ALA A 147 11.08 7.83 16.11
CA ALA A 147 10.54 7.31 14.87
C ALA A 147 11.55 7.45 13.73
N VAL A 148 11.63 6.45 12.86
CA VAL A 148 12.44 6.51 11.65
C VAL A 148 11.73 7.34 10.59
N SER A 149 12.43 8.30 9.99
CA SER A 149 11.92 9.06 8.86
C SER A 149 12.15 8.30 7.55
N ILE A 150 11.07 7.88 6.92
CA ILE A 150 11.11 7.26 5.58
C ILE A 150 11.71 8.23 4.57
N GLU A 151 11.35 9.52 4.64
CA GLU A 151 11.87 10.57 3.75
C GLU A 151 13.39 10.68 3.82
N ALA A 152 13.92 10.71 5.05
CA ALA A 152 15.37 10.81 5.25
C ALA A 152 16.09 9.59 4.68
N VAL A 153 15.56 8.38 4.91
CA VAL A 153 16.11 7.13 4.36
C VAL A 153 16.09 7.15 2.83
N CYS A 154 14.97 7.54 2.21
CA CYS A 154 14.86 7.61 0.76
C CYS A 154 15.81 8.64 0.14
N ARG A 155 15.95 9.82 0.74
CA ARG A 155 16.91 10.86 0.29
C ARG A 155 18.35 10.38 0.43
N ALA A 156 18.69 9.78 1.56
CA ALA A 156 20.02 9.22 1.80
C ALA A 156 20.37 8.07 0.84
N SER A 157 19.37 7.33 0.36
CA SER A 157 19.53 6.28 -0.66
C SER A 157 19.76 6.85 -2.07
N GLY A 158 19.68 8.16 -2.28
CA GLY A 158 19.93 8.81 -3.58
C GLY A 158 18.72 8.86 -4.50
N ALA A 159 17.48 8.68 -4.01
CA ALA A 159 16.29 8.86 -4.83
C ALA A 159 16.23 10.28 -5.42
N THR A 160 15.91 10.40 -6.72
CA THR A 160 15.94 11.66 -7.46
C THR A 160 14.76 12.59 -7.10
N PHE A 161 13.70 12.02 -6.58
CA PHE A 161 12.51 12.73 -6.12
C PHE A 161 11.93 12.03 -4.89
N VAL A 162 11.65 12.77 -3.83
CA VAL A 162 11.05 12.23 -2.60
C VAL A 162 10.02 13.22 -2.08
N GLU A 163 8.75 12.87 -2.20
CA GLU A 163 7.64 13.70 -1.74
C GLU A 163 6.65 12.89 -0.90
N THR A 164 6.05 13.56 0.07
CA THR A 164 5.00 12.99 0.93
C THR A 164 3.68 13.68 0.64
N GLY A 165 2.63 12.88 0.45
CA GLY A 165 1.28 13.39 0.25
C GLY A 165 0.24 12.52 0.94
N SER A 166 -0.89 13.14 1.33
CA SER A 166 -2.04 12.40 1.83
C SER A 166 -2.91 11.94 0.66
N PRO A 167 -3.16 10.62 0.49
CA PRO A 167 -4.09 10.15 -0.53
C PRO A 167 -5.53 10.65 -0.32
N ASN A 168 -5.88 11.06 0.90
CA ASN A 168 -7.20 11.61 1.20
C ASN A 168 -7.38 13.03 0.65
N ASP A 169 -6.29 13.76 0.41
CA ASP A 169 -6.28 14.93 -0.47
C ASP A 169 -5.98 14.49 -1.89
N LEU A 170 -7.01 13.99 -2.55
CA LEU A 170 -6.87 13.32 -3.85
C LEU A 170 -6.30 14.25 -4.93
N VAL A 171 -6.66 15.54 -4.91
CA VAL A 171 -6.22 16.49 -5.94
C VAL A 171 -4.73 16.72 -5.83
N THR A 172 -4.25 17.13 -4.67
CA THR A 172 -2.83 17.36 -4.40
C THR A 172 -2.01 16.08 -4.59
N PHE A 173 -2.54 14.93 -4.17
CA PHE A 173 -1.83 13.65 -4.33
C PHE A 173 -1.67 13.23 -5.80
N ILE A 174 -2.70 13.48 -6.64
CA ILE A 174 -2.60 13.27 -8.09
C ILE A 174 -1.52 14.18 -8.70
N ASP A 175 -1.40 15.42 -8.26
CA ASP A 175 -0.41 16.34 -8.82
C ASP A 175 1.02 15.95 -8.40
N VAL A 176 1.22 15.41 -7.19
CA VAL A 176 2.49 14.80 -6.77
C VAL A 176 2.86 13.61 -7.68
N LEU A 177 1.89 12.74 -7.98
CA LEU A 177 2.11 11.59 -8.88
C LEU A 177 2.46 12.04 -10.31
N LYS A 178 1.80 13.07 -10.84
CA LYS A 178 2.13 13.64 -12.15
C LYS A 178 3.53 14.25 -12.20
N SER A 179 3.91 14.98 -11.13
CA SER A 179 5.25 15.55 -11.00
C SER A 179 6.31 14.47 -11.02
N ALA A 180 6.12 13.39 -10.25
CA ALA A 180 7.02 12.24 -10.28
C ALA A 180 7.11 11.57 -11.66
N ARG A 181 5.96 11.42 -12.37
CA ARG A 181 5.91 10.81 -13.70
C ARG A 181 6.76 11.56 -14.73
N SER A 182 6.86 12.89 -14.62
CA SER A 182 7.63 13.72 -15.56
C SER A 182 9.15 13.59 -15.40
N LEU A 183 9.62 12.99 -14.30
CA LEU A 183 11.03 12.88 -13.97
C LEU A 183 11.63 11.53 -14.37
N LYS A 184 12.95 11.48 -14.51
CA LYS A 184 13.74 10.27 -14.74
C LYS A 184 14.40 9.79 -13.44
N GLY A 185 14.82 8.53 -13.43
CA GLY A 185 15.48 7.90 -12.28
C GLY A 185 14.50 7.29 -11.29
N VAL A 186 14.92 7.13 -10.06
CA VAL A 186 14.10 6.53 -8.99
C VAL A 186 13.36 7.62 -8.24
N LYS A 187 12.04 7.65 -8.37
CA LYS A 187 11.15 8.59 -7.68
C LYS A 187 10.44 7.87 -6.55
N VAL A 188 10.38 8.48 -5.38
CA VAL A 188 9.69 7.95 -4.21
C VAL A 188 8.55 8.89 -3.81
N ILE A 189 7.37 8.33 -3.67
CA ILE A 189 6.19 9.02 -3.16
C ILE A 189 5.75 8.30 -1.88
N ILE A 190 5.67 9.04 -0.79
CA ILE A 190 5.20 8.52 0.49
C ILE A 190 3.73 8.90 0.63
N ALA A 191 2.86 7.93 0.39
CA ALA A 191 1.43 8.07 0.56
C ALA A 191 1.10 7.91 2.05
N ARG A 192 1.01 9.01 2.77
CA ARG A 192 0.88 8.99 4.23
C ARG A 192 -0.52 9.32 4.70
N GLN A 193 -1.14 8.37 5.38
CA GLN A 193 -2.42 8.53 6.07
C GLN A 193 -2.60 7.39 7.07
N PRO A 194 -2.87 7.67 8.35
CA PRO A 194 -3.07 6.62 9.35
C PRO A 194 -4.12 5.58 8.94
N CYS A 195 -3.92 4.35 9.40
CA CYS A 195 -4.85 3.25 9.16
C CYS A 195 -6.22 3.57 9.78
N VAL A 196 -7.28 3.51 8.98
CA VAL A 196 -8.65 3.81 9.42
C VAL A 196 -9.11 2.95 10.60
N ILE A 197 -8.65 1.70 10.70
CA ILE A 197 -8.97 0.82 11.83
C ILE A 197 -8.23 1.26 13.11
N SER A 198 -6.98 1.72 12.98
CA SER A 198 -6.25 2.30 14.11
C SER A 198 -6.90 3.57 14.62
N GLU A 199 -7.33 4.46 13.72
CA GLU A 199 -8.08 5.66 14.08
C GLU A 199 -9.41 5.34 14.77
N LYS A 200 -10.16 4.37 14.23
CA LYS A 200 -11.41 3.91 14.86
C LYS A 200 -11.18 3.36 16.26
N ARG A 201 -10.12 2.58 16.49
CA ARG A 201 -9.71 2.09 17.81
C ARG A 201 -9.34 3.24 18.75
N ALA A 202 -8.69 4.28 18.23
CA ALA A 202 -8.36 5.50 18.98
C ALA A 202 -9.56 6.46 19.13
N LYS A 203 -10.76 6.07 18.69
CA LYS A 203 -12.00 6.87 18.72
C LYS A 203 -11.89 8.21 17.95
N ILE A 204 -11.00 8.28 16.95
CA ILE A 204 -10.92 9.41 16.05
C ILE A 204 -12.10 9.32 15.09
N VAL A 205 -12.99 10.28 15.14
CA VAL A 205 -14.18 10.36 14.27
C VAL A 205 -13.82 11.19 13.05
N ARG A 206 -13.87 10.58 11.87
CA ARG A 206 -13.88 11.29 10.59
C ARG A 206 -15.31 11.43 10.10
N GLY A 207 -15.57 12.46 9.28
CA GLY A 207 -16.84 12.59 8.60
C GLY A 207 -17.16 11.35 7.75
N HIS A 208 -18.40 11.14 7.43
CA HIS A 208 -18.84 10.08 6.52
C HIS A 208 -19.40 10.69 5.23
N TYR A 209 -19.25 9.94 4.14
CA TYR A 209 -19.85 10.32 2.87
C TYR A 209 -21.20 9.64 2.74
N THR A 210 -22.22 10.40 2.34
CA THR A 210 -23.56 9.89 2.02
C THR A 210 -23.84 10.09 0.55
N VAL A 211 -24.55 9.14 -0.06
CA VAL A 211 -25.04 9.28 -1.43
C VAL A 211 -26.40 9.97 -1.39
N HIS A 212 -26.48 11.14 -1.98
CA HIS A 212 -27.77 11.79 -2.20
C HIS A 212 -28.49 11.06 -3.35
N GLN A 213 -29.52 10.31 -3.01
CA GLN A 213 -30.24 9.44 -3.96
C GLN A 213 -30.83 10.25 -5.11
N ASP A 214 -31.37 11.44 -4.81
CA ASP A 214 -31.99 12.33 -5.80
C ASP A 214 -30.98 12.93 -6.80
N LEU A 215 -29.69 12.99 -6.44
CA LEU A 215 -28.62 13.47 -7.30
C LEU A 215 -27.81 12.33 -7.94
N CYS A 216 -28.08 11.11 -7.56
CA CYS A 216 -27.36 9.95 -8.04
C CYS A 216 -27.81 9.58 -9.46
N ILE A 217 -26.91 9.71 -10.42
CA ILE A 217 -27.16 9.35 -11.83
C ILE A 217 -26.98 7.84 -12.12
N GLY A 218 -26.75 7.02 -11.10
CA GLY A 218 -26.61 5.56 -11.27
C GLY A 218 -25.38 5.09 -12.05
N CYS A 219 -24.35 5.92 -12.21
CA CYS A 219 -23.15 5.61 -13.04
C CYS A 219 -22.30 4.45 -12.48
N LYS A 220 -22.55 4.01 -11.24
CA LYS A 220 -21.85 2.90 -10.55
C LYS A 220 -20.33 3.11 -10.39
N ALA A 221 -19.82 4.35 -10.56
CA ALA A 221 -18.39 4.63 -10.43
C ALA A 221 -17.86 4.28 -9.03
N CYS A 222 -18.62 4.59 -7.97
CA CYS A 222 -18.29 4.22 -6.59
C CYS A 222 -18.21 2.69 -6.40
N ILE A 223 -19.13 1.93 -6.99
CA ILE A 223 -19.13 0.46 -6.92
C ILE A 223 -17.94 -0.12 -7.69
N LYS A 224 -17.67 0.38 -8.90
CA LYS A 224 -16.53 -0.05 -9.71
C LYS A 224 -15.19 0.27 -9.02
N PHE A 225 -15.15 1.34 -8.26
CA PHE A 225 -14.02 1.71 -7.43
C PHE A 225 -13.90 0.80 -6.18
N GLY A 226 -14.85 -0.10 -5.98
CA GLY A 226 -14.89 -1.02 -4.86
C GLY A 226 -15.20 -0.35 -3.53
N CYS A 227 -15.97 0.75 -3.50
CA CYS A 227 -16.49 1.32 -2.26
C CYS A 227 -17.39 0.27 -1.59
N PRO A 228 -17.06 -0.17 -0.35
CA PRO A 228 -17.82 -1.20 0.35
C PRO A 228 -19.16 -0.68 0.84
#